data_3789b868b093f0259d360ef910b4d669
#
_entry.id   3789b868b093f0259d360ef910b4d669
#
_cell.length_a   1.000
_cell.length_b   1.000
_cell.length_c   1.000
_cell.angle_alpha   90.00
_cell.angle_beta   90.00
_cell.angle_gamma   90.00
#
_symmetry.space_group_name_H-M   'P 1'
#
loop_
_entity.id
_entity.type
_entity.pdbx_description
1 polymer ?
#
loop_
_entity_poly.entity_id
_entity_poly.type
_entity_poly.pdbx_seq_one_letter_code
_entity_poly.pdbx_strand_id
1 'polypeptide(L)'
;EINEGDWSSDVCSSDLENIDSDVICFTTRGKPIKAKTLGQKEYVDSIRNRDMVFAIGPAGTGKTYIAVAMAINAYKNKEIQKIILARPAVEAGENLGFLPGDLQEKVDPYLRPLYDSLYDILGRENAMRLKEKEVIEVVPLAYMRGRTLDEAFIILDEAQNTTQEQMKMFLTRMGFGSKVVVTGDITQVDLPGGKKSGLVEAEKILKNVKGIDFCHLNEMDVVRHEMVRRIIRAYDTYYRRKGKE
;
A
#
# COMPACT_ATOMS: atom_id res chain seq x y z
N GLU A 1 -1.62 -44.57 20.34
CA GLU A 1 -0.68 -43.53 20.75
C GLU A 1 -0.32 -42.74 19.51
N ILE A 2 -0.96 -41.58 19.33
CA ILE A 2 -0.67 -40.63 18.23
C ILE A 2 0.19 -39.53 18.83
N ASN A 3 1.39 -39.48 18.37
CA ASN A 3 2.41 -38.52 18.80
C ASN A 3 2.02 -37.11 18.34
N GLU A 4 1.66 -36.23 19.26
CA GLU A 4 1.48 -34.77 19.01
C GLU A 4 2.85 -34.15 18.72
N GLY A 5 3.09 -33.87 17.45
CA GLY A 5 4.26 -33.12 17.00
C GLY A 5 4.21 -31.68 17.50
N ASP A 6 5.15 -31.36 18.35
CA ASP A 6 5.46 -30.07 18.94
C ASP A 6 5.80 -29.05 17.85
N TRP A 7 4.87 -28.14 17.52
CA TRP A 7 5.11 -26.96 16.70
C TRP A 7 5.38 -25.77 17.59
N SER A 8 6.44 -25.81 18.36
CA SER A 8 7.02 -24.61 18.97
C SER A 8 7.79 -23.85 17.89
N SER A 9 7.13 -22.94 17.20
CA SER A 9 7.82 -21.90 16.47
C SER A 9 8.51 -20.98 17.48
N ASP A 10 9.80 -21.13 17.63
CA ASP A 10 10.67 -20.21 18.37
C ASP A 10 10.68 -18.84 17.70
N VAL A 11 9.58 -18.06 17.86
CA VAL A 11 9.64 -16.62 17.72
C VAL A 11 10.37 -16.11 18.96
N CYS A 12 11.63 -15.73 18.78
CA CYS A 12 12.47 -15.25 19.86
C CYS A 12 11.79 -14.05 20.53
N SER A 13 11.63 -14.07 21.85
CA SER A 13 10.99 -13.00 22.63
C SER A 13 11.66 -11.63 22.40
N SER A 14 12.95 -11.62 22.03
CA SER A 14 13.71 -10.41 21.63
C SER A 14 13.19 -9.76 20.35
N ASP A 15 12.60 -10.52 19.42
CA ASP A 15 12.06 -9.96 18.17
C ASP A 15 10.73 -9.25 18.42
N LEU A 16 9.95 -9.72 19.37
CA LEU A 16 8.70 -9.08 19.78
C LEU A 16 8.95 -7.77 20.58
N GLU A 17 9.98 -7.73 21.44
CA GLU A 17 10.37 -6.53 22.17
C GLU A 17 10.91 -5.43 21.23
N ASN A 18 11.62 -5.79 20.17
CA ASN A 18 12.09 -4.86 19.14
C ASN A 18 10.95 -4.26 18.29
N ILE A 19 9.84 -4.97 18.11
CA ILE A 19 8.65 -4.44 17.41
C ILE A 19 7.98 -3.34 18.25
N ASP A 20 7.99 -3.46 19.56
CA ASP A 20 7.27 -2.55 20.45
C ASP A 20 7.94 -1.17 20.59
N SER A 21 9.22 -1.05 20.34
CA SER A 21 10.00 0.19 20.49
C SER A 21 10.03 1.06 19.20
N ASP A 22 9.73 0.50 18.03
CA ASP A 22 9.93 1.16 16.74
C ASP A 22 8.68 1.90 16.25
N VAL A 23 8.46 3.09 16.80
CA VAL A 23 7.36 3.97 16.41
C VAL A 23 7.69 4.68 15.09
N ILE A 24 6.86 4.50 14.07
CA ILE A 24 6.97 5.20 12.77
C ILE A 24 6.61 6.68 12.95
N CYS A 25 5.43 6.95 13.47
CA CYS A 25 4.95 8.30 13.78
C CYS A 25 3.78 8.24 14.77
N PHE A 26 3.30 9.40 15.19
CA PHE A 26 2.09 9.53 16.02
C PHE A 26 0.96 10.15 15.21
N THR A 27 -0.26 9.63 15.41
CA THR A 27 -1.48 10.29 14.90
C THR A 27 -1.68 11.61 15.64
N THR A 28 -2.58 12.48 15.13
CA THR A 28 -2.97 13.72 15.82
C THR A 28 -3.61 13.49 17.18
N ARG A 29 -4.12 12.28 17.44
CA ARG A 29 -4.68 11.87 18.74
C ARG A 29 -3.62 11.28 19.69
N GLY A 30 -2.34 11.36 19.34
CA GLY A 30 -1.23 10.82 20.15
C GLY A 30 -1.08 9.31 20.11
N LYS A 31 -1.83 8.60 19.24
CA LYS A 31 -1.70 7.15 19.10
C LYS A 31 -0.45 6.81 18.29
N PRO A 32 0.47 5.95 18.80
CA PRO A 32 1.63 5.53 18.05
C PRO A 32 1.25 4.61 16.87
N ILE A 33 1.86 4.85 15.73
CA ILE A 33 1.81 3.96 14.57
C ILE A 33 3.13 3.21 14.53
N LYS A 34 3.04 1.88 14.60
CA LYS A 34 4.18 0.96 14.61
C LYS A 34 3.86 -0.30 13.81
N ALA A 35 4.87 -1.03 13.40
CA ALA A 35 4.70 -2.37 12.86
C ALA A 35 4.05 -3.28 13.93
N LYS A 36 3.11 -4.12 13.53
CA LYS A 36 2.40 -5.06 14.40
C LYS A 36 2.77 -6.51 14.14
N THR A 37 3.48 -6.77 13.04
CA THR A 37 3.94 -8.08 12.63
C THR A 37 5.37 -8.01 12.11
N LEU A 38 6.04 -9.15 12.01
CA LEU A 38 7.40 -9.23 11.47
C LEU A 38 7.44 -8.77 10.01
N GLY A 39 6.50 -9.21 9.17
CA GLY A 39 6.43 -8.76 7.78
C GLY A 39 6.21 -7.26 7.64
N GLN A 40 5.40 -6.64 8.53
CA GLN A 40 5.27 -5.18 8.56
C GLN A 40 6.56 -4.50 9.01
N LYS A 41 7.33 -5.08 9.92
CA LYS A 41 8.61 -4.54 10.35
C LYS A 41 9.64 -4.58 9.22
N GLU A 42 9.78 -5.72 8.55
CA GLU A 42 10.64 -5.86 7.37
C GLU A 42 10.29 -4.83 6.28
N TYR A 43 9.00 -4.63 6.06
CA TYR A 43 8.51 -3.62 5.12
C TYR A 43 8.90 -2.18 5.53
N VAL A 44 8.75 -1.82 6.79
CA VAL A 44 9.19 -0.51 7.33
C VAL A 44 10.70 -0.33 7.16
N ASP A 45 11.48 -1.37 7.48
CA ASP A 45 12.94 -1.33 7.38
C ASP A 45 13.39 -1.23 5.89
N SER A 46 12.70 -1.92 4.98
CA SER A 46 12.94 -1.77 3.54
C SER A 46 12.65 -0.35 3.06
N ILE A 47 11.54 0.28 3.47
CA ILE A 47 11.24 1.67 3.12
C ILE A 47 12.32 2.62 3.62
N ARG A 48 12.88 2.40 4.80
CA ARG A 48 13.96 3.23 5.35
C ARG A 48 15.24 3.16 4.51
N ASN A 49 15.58 1.95 4.05
CA ASN A 49 16.90 1.64 3.51
C ASN A 49 16.95 1.59 1.98
N ARG A 50 15.82 1.66 1.27
CA ARG A 50 15.74 1.55 -0.18
C ARG A 50 15.11 2.79 -0.81
N ASP A 51 15.46 3.00 -2.07
CA ASP A 51 14.88 4.10 -2.85
C ASP A 51 13.48 3.73 -3.38
N MET A 52 13.28 2.44 -3.66
CA MET A 52 12.02 1.91 -4.20
C MET A 52 11.64 0.59 -3.53
N VAL A 53 10.41 0.50 -3.02
CA VAL A 53 9.90 -0.69 -2.33
C VAL A 53 8.56 -1.10 -2.90
N PHE A 54 8.42 -2.38 -3.20
CA PHE A 54 7.16 -3.01 -3.57
C PHE A 54 6.63 -3.83 -2.39
N ALA A 55 5.43 -3.51 -1.92
CA ALA A 55 4.74 -4.27 -0.88
C ALA A 55 3.57 -5.04 -1.50
N ILE A 56 3.74 -6.35 -1.59
CA ILE A 56 2.79 -7.26 -2.23
C ILE A 56 2.17 -8.15 -1.15
N GLY A 57 0.85 -8.29 -1.15
CA GLY A 57 0.16 -9.17 -0.20
C GLY A 57 -1.32 -8.89 -0.07
N PRO A 58 -2.05 -9.71 0.71
CA PRO A 58 -3.50 -9.63 0.82
C PRO A 58 -3.98 -8.31 1.44
N ALA A 59 -5.24 -7.99 1.20
CA ALA A 59 -5.89 -6.83 1.80
C ALA A 59 -5.92 -6.93 3.33
N GLY A 60 -5.71 -5.80 4.02
CA GLY A 60 -5.72 -5.72 5.48
C GLY A 60 -4.37 -5.97 6.15
N THR A 61 -3.28 -6.15 5.40
CA THR A 61 -1.91 -6.23 5.93
C THR A 61 -1.27 -4.86 6.24
N GLY A 62 -1.99 -3.77 6.00
CA GLY A 62 -1.54 -2.41 6.34
C GLY A 62 -0.58 -1.77 5.34
N LYS A 63 -0.36 -2.34 4.15
CA LYS A 63 0.60 -1.86 3.13
C LYS A 63 0.50 -0.36 2.89
N THR A 64 -0.67 0.10 2.47
CA THR A 64 -0.94 1.50 2.14
C THR A 64 -0.85 2.41 3.36
N TYR A 65 -1.42 1.97 4.48
CA TYR A 65 -1.41 2.73 5.74
C TYR A 65 0.01 2.97 6.26
N ILE A 66 0.85 1.93 6.25
CA ILE A 66 2.27 2.03 6.66
C ILE A 66 3.04 2.95 5.69
N ALA A 67 2.83 2.79 4.37
CA ALA A 67 3.48 3.67 3.37
C ALA A 67 3.13 5.14 3.61
N VAL A 68 1.85 5.46 3.87
CA VAL A 68 1.39 6.83 4.18
C VAL A 68 2.00 7.32 5.50
N ALA A 69 2.07 6.48 6.53
CA ALA A 69 2.70 6.85 7.80
C ALA A 69 4.20 7.15 7.64
N MET A 70 4.91 6.36 6.85
CA MET A 70 6.33 6.57 6.52
C MET A 70 6.54 7.87 5.72
N ALA A 71 5.67 8.16 4.75
CA ALA A 71 5.72 9.40 3.98
C ALA A 71 5.52 10.63 4.87
N ILE A 72 4.54 10.58 5.78
CA ILE A 72 4.27 11.65 6.75
C ILE A 72 5.47 11.83 7.70
N ASN A 73 6.08 10.73 8.13
CA ASN A 73 7.28 10.80 8.98
C ASN A 73 8.46 11.44 8.24
N ALA A 74 8.74 11.01 7.01
CA ALA A 74 9.79 11.59 6.17
C ALA A 74 9.57 13.10 5.92
N TYR A 75 8.32 13.52 5.70
CA TYR A 75 7.99 14.94 5.57
C TYR A 75 8.23 15.72 6.88
N LYS A 76 7.81 15.18 8.02
CA LYS A 76 8.05 15.79 9.34
C LYS A 76 9.54 15.95 9.65
N ASN A 77 10.34 14.97 9.23
CA ASN A 77 11.80 14.98 9.38
C ASN A 77 12.51 15.86 8.34
N LYS A 78 11.77 16.47 7.37
CA LYS A 78 12.31 17.28 6.27
C LYS A 78 13.22 16.50 5.31
N GLU A 79 13.02 15.19 5.21
CA GLU A 79 13.72 14.33 4.26
C GLU A 79 13.17 14.49 2.84
N ILE A 80 11.91 14.92 2.74
CA ILE A 80 11.20 15.17 1.48
C ILE A 80 10.36 16.45 1.58
N GLN A 81 9.97 16.99 0.43
CA GLN A 81 9.15 18.21 0.35
C GLN A 81 7.69 17.92 -0.02
N LYS A 82 7.44 16.81 -0.72
CA LYS A 82 6.11 16.46 -1.25
C LYS A 82 5.74 15.01 -0.99
N ILE A 83 4.45 14.75 -0.82
CA ILE A 83 3.87 13.41 -0.73
C ILE A 83 2.87 13.26 -1.88
N ILE A 84 3.12 12.32 -2.78
CA ILE A 84 2.26 12.06 -3.93
C ILE A 84 1.63 10.68 -3.75
N LEU A 85 0.30 10.65 -3.69
CA LEU A 85 -0.47 9.41 -3.59
C LEU A 85 -1.19 9.19 -4.92
N ALA A 86 -0.85 8.12 -5.61
CA ALA A 86 -1.44 7.77 -6.89
C ALA A 86 -2.18 6.43 -6.80
N ARG A 87 -3.26 6.30 -7.54
CA ARG A 87 -4.01 5.05 -7.68
C ARG A 87 -4.50 4.89 -9.12
N PRO A 88 -4.47 3.67 -9.72
CA PRO A 88 -5.13 3.43 -10.99
C PRO A 88 -6.63 3.68 -10.85
N ALA A 89 -7.21 4.44 -11.75
CA ALA A 89 -8.65 4.49 -11.90
C ALA A 89 -9.05 3.27 -12.73
N VAL A 90 -9.50 2.19 -12.09
CA VAL A 90 -10.02 1.00 -12.77
C VAL A 90 -11.53 1.04 -12.65
N GLU A 91 -12.18 0.87 -13.78
CA GLU A 91 -13.61 0.62 -13.84
C GLU A 91 -13.88 -0.82 -13.39
N ALA A 92 -14.14 -1.01 -12.09
CA ALA A 92 -14.60 -2.30 -11.58
C ALA A 92 -16.03 -2.57 -12.08
N GLY A 93 -16.15 -3.00 -13.34
CA GLY A 93 -17.44 -3.36 -13.95
C GLY A 93 -18.40 -2.20 -14.27
N GLU A 94 -18.10 -0.98 -13.86
CA GLU A 94 -18.87 0.22 -14.19
C GLU A 94 -18.04 1.16 -15.07
N ASN A 95 -18.53 1.47 -16.26
CA ASN A 95 -17.87 2.44 -17.13
C ASN A 95 -17.93 3.83 -16.50
N LEU A 96 -16.79 4.45 -16.22
CA LEU A 96 -16.67 5.84 -15.74
C LEU A 96 -17.52 6.83 -16.55
N GLY A 97 -17.84 6.49 -17.81
CA GLY A 97 -18.73 7.24 -18.69
C GLY A 97 -20.18 7.37 -18.21
N PHE A 98 -20.66 6.47 -17.34
CA PHE A 98 -22.05 6.48 -16.84
C PHE A 98 -22.24 7.26 -15.52
N LEU A 99 -21.18 7.63 -14.81
CA LEU A 99 -21.31 8.43 -13.62
C LEU A 99 -21.56 9.90 -13.99
N PRO A 100 -22.53 10.59 -13.36
CA PRO A 100 -22.73 12.02 -13.54
C PRO A 100 -21.59 12.80 -12.89
N GLY A 101 -21.25 13.97 -13.41
CA GLY A 101 -20.20 14.86 -12.91
C GLY A 101 -18.98 14.96 -13.83
N ASP A 102 -18.04 15.81 -13.44
CA ASP A 102 -16.77 15.95 -14.15
C ASP A 102 -15.83 14.76 -13.90
N LEU A 103 -14.71 14.69 -14.60
CA LEU A 103 -13.77 13.58 -14.49
C LEU A 103 -13.21 13.45 -13.06
N GLN A 104 -13.06 14.54 -12.36
CA GLN A 104 -12.50 14.59 -11.00
C GLN A 104 -13.50 14.02 -9.99
N GLU A 105 -14.78 14.39 -10.09
CA GLU A 105 -15.87 13.85 -9.27
C GLU A 105 -16.04 12.33 -9.46
N LYS A 106 -15.83 11.84 -10.68
CA LYS A 106 -15.92 10.40 -11.02
C LYS A 106 -14.77 9.59 -10.43
N VAL A 107 -13.59 10.17 -10.28
CA VAL A 107 -12.39 9.48 -9.77
C VAL A 107 -12.27 9.57 -8.25
N ASP A 108 -12.85 10.58 -7.62
CA ASP A 108 -12.77 10.84 -6.17
C ASP A 108 -13.15 9.62 -5.30
N PRO A 109 -14.20 8.83 -5.60
CA PRO A 109 -14.52 7.62 -4.84
C PRO A 109 -13.38 6.60 -4.78
N TYR A 110 -12.61 6.46 -5.86
CA TYR A 110 -11.48 5.52 -5.93
C TYR A 110 -10.28 5.99 -5.10
N LEU A 111 -10.16 7.30 -4.87
CA LEU A 111 -9.08 7.91 -4.07
C LEU A 111 -9.42 7.99 -2.58
N ARG A 112 -10.68 7.75 -2.20
CA ARG A 112 -11.17 7.85 -0.82
C ARG A 112 -10.34 7.07 0.20
N PRO A 113 -9.91 5.80 -0.04
CA PRO A 113 -9.10 5.06 0.92
C PRO A 113 -7.75 5.71 1.22
N LEU A 114 -7.18 6.46 0.27
CA LEU A 114 -5.95 7.22 0.49
C LEU A 114 -6.21 8.42 1.41
N TYR A 115 -7.31 9.14 1.19
CA TYR A 115 -7.74 10.24 2.08
C TYR A 115 -8.05 9.74 3.49
N ASP A 116 -8.70 8.58 3.63
CA ASP A 116 -9.01 8.00 4.94
C ASP A 116 -7.74 7.73 5.74
N SER A 117 -6.69 7.19 5.11
CA SER A 117 -5.39 6.98 5.72
C SER A 117 -4.72 8.29 6.15
N LEU A 118 -4.77 9.32 5.30
CA LEU A 118 -4.25 10.66 5.62
C LEU A 118 -5.00 11.29 6.79
N TYR A 119 -6.34 11.20 6.80
CA TYR A 119 -7.18 11.80 7.83
C TYR A 119 -7.04 11.10 9.19
N ASP A 120 -6.84 9.78 9.19
CA ASP A 120 -6.58 9.04 10.44
C ASP A 120 -5.25 9.47 11.08
N ILE A 121 -4.21 9.68 10.28
CA ILE A 121 -2.87 10.02 10.78
C ILE A 121 -2.73 11.51 11.10
N LEU A 122 -3.10 12.38 10.17
CA LEU A 122 -2.90 13.83 10.25
C LEU A 122 -4.08 14.59 10.87
N GLY A 123 -5.25 13.96 10.96
CA GLY A 123 -6.52 14.68 11.14
C GLY A 123 -6.92 15.42 9.87
N ARG A 124 -8.23 15.61 9.70
CA ARG A 124 -8.80 16.19 8.47
C ARG A 124 -8.29 17.61 8.19
N GLU A 125 -8.26 18.47 9.19
CA GLU A 125 -7.83 19.85 9.05
C GLU A 125 -6.37 19.99 8.58
N ASN A 126 -5.44 19.27 9.21
CA ASN A 126 -4.04 19.31 8.82
C ASN A 126 -3.82 18.70 7.43
N ALA A 127 -4.49 17.60 7.08
CA ALA A 127 -4.40 16.99 5.77
C ALA A 127 -4.90 17.95 4.67
N MET A 128 -6.03 18.63 4.90
CA MET A 128 -6.55 19.64 3.97
C MET A 128 -5.58 20.81 3.80
N ARG A 129 -5.03 21.34 4.90
CA ARG A 129 -4.05 22.43 4.87
C ARG A 129 -2.79 22.05 4.09
N LEU A 130 -2.29 20.81 4.22
CA LEU A 130 -1.12 20.33 3.46
C LEU A 130 -1.46 20.10 1.99
N LYS A 131 -2.69 19.73 1.67
CA LYS A 131 -3.19 19.64 0.30
C LYS A 131 -3.28 21.03 -0.35
N GLU A 132 -3.86 22.03 0.31
CA GLU A 132 -3.92 23.42 -0.16
C GLU A 132 -2.54 24.02 -0.42
N LYS A 133 -1.54 23.62 0.37
CA LYS A 133 -0.13 24.01 0.19
C LYS A 133 0.62 23.17 -0.85
N GLU A 134 -0.08 22.27 -1.55
CA GLU A 134 0.49 21.36 -2.53
C GLU A 134 1.63 20.47 -2.01
N VAL A 135 1.69 20.28 -0.69
CA VAL A 135 2.60 19.33 -0.03
C VAL A 135 2.09 17.90 -0.20
N ILE A 136 0.76 17.70 -0.11
CA ILE A 136 0.11 16.41 -0.34
C ILE A 136 -0.73 16.51 -1.61
N GLU A 137 -0.49 15.60 -2.52
CA GLU A 137 -1.25 15.44 -3.76
C GLU A 137 -1.82 14.03 -3.84
N VAL A 138 -3.13 13.91 -4.07
CA VAL A 138 -3.81 12.62 -4.28
C VAL A 138 -4.42 12.64 -5.67
N VAL A 139 -3.93 11.78 -6.55
CA VAL A 139 -4.23 11.85 -7.99
C VAL A 139 -4.45 10.48 -8.63
N PRO A 140 -5.25 10.41 -9.70
CA PRO A 140 -5.26 9.25 -10.58
C PRO A 140 -3.88 9.04 -11.21
N LEU A 141 -3.51 7.77 -11.39
CA LEU A 141 -2.23 7.40 -12.02
C LEU A 141 -1.98 8.09 -13.37
N ALA A 142 -3.03 8.31 -14.16
CA ALA A 142 -2.93 8.96 -15.46
C ALA A 142 -2.32 10.38 -15.39
N TYR A 143 -2.51 11.08 -14.28
CA TYR A 143 -2.01 12.45 -14.08
C TYR A 143 -0.51 12.50 -13.73
N MET A 144 0.12 11.35 -13.57
CA MET A 144 1.56 11.24 -13.34
C MET A 144 2.39 11.37 -14.63
N ARG A 145 1.73 11.27 -15.79
CA ARG A 145 2.42 11.27 -17.09
C ARG A 145 3.14 12.59 -17.36
N GLY A 146 4.40 12.50 -17.82
CA GLY A 146 5.21 13.67 -18.17
C GLY A 146 5.81 14.45 -17.00
N ARG A 147 5.61 13.98 -15.77
CA ARG A 147 6.15 14.59 -14.54
C ARG A 147 7.51 13.99 -14.19
N THR A 148 8.35 14.78 -13.53
CA THR A 148 9.51 14.34 -12.75
C THR A 148 9.31 14.87 -11.34
N LEU A 149 9.44 14.00 -10.35
CA LEU A 149 9.11 14.28 -8.96
C LEU A 149 10.39 14.20 -8.13
N ASP A 150 10.98 15.34 -7.84
CA ASP A 150 12.15 15.47 -6.99
C ASP A 150 11.74 15.68 -5.53
N GLU A 151 12.57 15.23 -4.59
CA GLU A 151 12.40 15.37 -3.14
C GLU A 151 11.00 14.98 -2.67
N ALA A 152 10.44 13.90 -3.26
CA ALA A 152 9.08 13.47 -3.07
C ALA A 152 9.00 12.03 -2.53
N PHE A 153 8.04 11.78 -1.66
CA PHE A 153 7.62 10.41 -1.32
C PHE A 153 6.41 10.05 -2.17
N ILE A 154 6.57 9.08 -3.06
CA ILE A 154 5.60 8.75 -4.09
C ILE A 154 5.02 7.36 -3.78
N ILE A 155 3.72 7.27 -3.64
CA ILE A 155 3.01 6.02 -3.34
C ILE A 155 2.08 5.69 -4.50
N LEU A 156 2.19 4.47 -5.05
CA LEU A 156 1.22 3.89 -5.97
C LEU A 156 0.45 2.77 -5.26
N ASP A 157 -0.81 3.02 -5.01
CA ASP A 157 -1.71 2.05 -4.38
C ASP A 157 -2.50 1.25 -5.41
N GLU A 158 -2.93 0.02 -5.08
CA GLU A 158 -3.64 -0.92 -5.96
C GLU A 158 -2.92 -1.17 -7.30
N ALA A 159 -1.62 -1.27 -7.24
CA ALA A 159 -0.74 -1.34 -8.40
C ALA A 159 -0.93 -2.61 -9.26
N GLN A 160 -1.55 -3.67 -8.73
CA GLN A 160 -1.93 -4.84 -9.52
C GLN A 160 -2.89 -4.50 -10.67
N ASN A 161 -3.61 -3.37 -10.54
CA ASN A 161 -4.53 -2.85 -11.53
C ASN A 161 -3.90 -1.87 -12.52
N THR A 162 -2.59 -1.89 -12.66
CA THR A 162 -1.86 -1.19 -13.73
C THR A 162 -1.54 -2.11 -14.88
N THR A 163 -1.52 -1.56 -16.10
CA THR A 163 -0.88 -2.23 -17.24
C THR A 163 0.65 -2.11 -17.14
N GLN A 164 1.36 -2.88 -17.97
CA GLN A 164 2.83 -2.83 -18.05
C GLN A 164 3.34 -1.42 -18.40
N GLU A 165 2.68 -0.77 -19.36
CA GLU A 165 3.02 0.60 -19.79
C GLU A 165 2.76 1.62 -18.69
N GLN A 166 1.65 1.49 -17.95
CA GLN A 166 1.31 2.36 -16.83
C GLN A 166 2.31 2.20 -15.68
N MET A 167 2.68 0.97 -15.33
CA MET A 167 3.69 0.70 -14.30
C MET A 167 5.04 1.32 -14.72
N LYS A 168 5.53 1.04 -15.91
CA LYS A 168 6.78 1.63 -16.42
C LYS A 168 6.71 3.16 -16.43
N MET A 169 5.60 3.73 -16.91
CA MET A 169 5.38 5.17 -16.91
C MET A 169 5.49 5.74 -15.50
N PHE A 170 4.88 5.11 -14.50
CA PHE A 170 4.92 5.55 -13.10
C PHE A 170 6.32 5.47 -12.50
N LEU A 171 6.99 4.32 -12.61
CA LEU A 171 8.32 4.09 -12.01
C LEU A 171 9.38 5.08 -12.54
N THR A 172 9.20 5.55 -13.76
CA THR A 172 10.09 6.56 -14.39
C THR A 172 9.75 8.01 -14.02
N ARG A 173 8.83 8.24 -13.05
CA ARG A 173 8.54 9.59 -12.51
C ARG A 173 9.44 9.97 -11.34
N MET A 174 10.15 9.01 -10.78
CA MET A 174 11.07 9.22 -9.68
C MET A 174 12.18 10.18 -10.08
N GLY A 175 12.31 11.29 -9.35
CA GLY A 175 13.37 12.26 -9.47
C GLY A 175 14.40 12.14 -8.35
N PHE A 176 15.32 13.11 -8.29
CA PHE A 176 16.37 13.12 -7.28
C PHE A 176 15.83 13.33 -5.87
N GLY A 177 16.43 12.63 -4.88
CA GLY A 177 16.02 12.74 -3.48
C GLY A 177 14.63 12.17 -3.18
N SER A 178 14.06 11.40 -4.11
CA SER A 178 12.72 10.83 -3.96
C SER A 178 12.75 9.37 -3.54
N LYS A 179 11.65 8.95 -2.94
CA LYS A 179 11.39 7.57 -2.52
C LYS A 179 10.07 7.10 -3.12
N VAL A 180 10.04 5.86 -3.61
CA VAL A 180 8.85 5.26 -4.23
C VAL A 180 8.41 4.03 -3.45
N VAL A 181 7.12 3.97 -3.14
CA VAL A 181 6.49 2.78 -2.56
C VAL A 181 5.32 2.35 -3.44
N VAL A 182 5.34 1.09 -3.84
CA VAL A 182 4.28 0.48 -4.66
C VAL A 182 3.57 -0.57 -3.83
N THR A 183 2.26 -0.42 -3.64
CA THR A 183 1.44 -1.38 -2.89
C THR A 183 0.45 -2.10 -3.78
N GLY A 184 0.22 -3.38 -3.54
CA GLY A 184 -0.74 -4.15 -4.33
C GLY A 184 -1.04 -5.55 -3.80
N ASP A 185 -2.08 -6.14 -4.38
CA ASP A 185 -2.52 -7.51 -4.11
C ASP A 185 -2.67 -8.26 -5.44
N ILE A 186 -1.72 -9.12 -5.77
CA ILE A 186 -1.70 -9.86 -7.04
C ILE A 186 -2.85 -10.86 -7.19
N THR A 187 -3.61 -11.12 -6.12
CA THR A 187 -4.80 -11.98 -6.15
C THR A 187 -6.07 -11.21 -6.56
N GLN A 188 -6.04 -9.87 -6.53
CA GLN A 188 -7.16 -8.98 -6.82
C GLN A 188 -6.90 -8.16 -8.08
N VAL A 189 -6.67 -8.83 -9.20
CA VAL A 189 -6.42 -8.16 -10.50
C VAL A 189 -7.75 -7.96 -11.22
N ASP A 190 -8.18 -6.70 -11.37
CA ASP A 190 -9.43 -6.29 -12.01
C ASP A 190 -9.21 -5.62 -13.38
N LEU A 191 -8.11 -5.97 -14.06
CA LEU A 191 -7.79 -5.40 -15.37
C LEU A 191 -8.74 -5.92 -16.46
N PRO A 192 -9.37 -5.04 -17.27
CA PRO A 192 -10.27 -5.45 -18.33
C PRO A 192 -9.52 -6.18 -19.46
N GLY A 193 -10.23 -7.13 -20.12
CA GLY A 193 -9.75 -7.77 -21.35
C GLY A 193 -8.55 -8.71 -21.18
N GLY A 194 -8.34 -9.28 -19.98
CA GLY A 194 -7.27 -10.26 -19.75
C GLY A 194 -5.85 -9.66 -19.83
N LYS A 195 -5.71 -8.34 -19.69
CA LYS A 195 -4.42 -7.68 -19.66
C LYS A 195 -3.59 -8.17 -18.47
N LYS A 196 -2.28 -8.31 -18.68
CA LYS A 196 -1.34 -8.70 -17.62
C LYS A 196 -1.10 -7.54 -16.66
N SER A 197 -1.07 -7.85 -15.38
CA SER A 197 -0.73 -6.88 -14.33
C SER A 197 0.71 -6.39 -14.47
N GLY A 198 0.86 -5.07 -14.50
CA GLY A 198 2.17 -4.41 -14.51
C GLY A 198 2.96 -4.67 -13.22
N LEU A 199 2.28 -4.88 -12.08
CA LEU A 199 2.93 -5.22 -10.81
C LEU A 199 3.62 -6.60 -10.89
N VAL A 200 2.91 -7.61 -11.41
CA VAL A 200 3.45 -8.98 -11.55
C VAL A 200 4.65 -9.02 -12.50
N GLU A 201 4.62 -8.19 -13.55
CA GLU A 201 5.74 -8.10 -14.49
C GLU A 201 6.91 -7.31 -13.91
N ALA A 202 6.64 -6.19 -13.22
CA ALA A 202 7.66 -5.38 -12.58
C ALA A 202 8.49 -6.22 -11.59
N GLU A 203 7.87 -7.11 -10.82
CA GLU A 203 8.57 -8.01 -9.91
C GLU A 203 9.57 -8.90 -10.64
N LYS A 204 9.18 -9.48 -11.78
CA LYS A 204 10.07 -10.34 -12.58
C LYS A 204 11.26 -9.58 -13.17
N ILE A 205 11.02 -8.35 -13.63
CA ILE A 205 12.02 -7.54 -14.31
C ILE A 205 12.98 -6.87 -13.31
N LEU A 206 12.47 -6.38 -12.18
CA LEU A 206 13.21 -5.50 -11.27
C LEU A 206 13.80 -6.23 -10.06
N LYS A 207 13.54 -7.52 -9.88
CA LYS A 207 13.97 -8.32 -8.73
C LYS A 207 15.46 -8.19 -8.37
N ASN A 208 16.33 -7.99 -9.37
CA ASN A 208 17.78 -7.92 -9.17
C ASN A 208 18.33 -6.49 -9.33
N VAL A 209 17.49 -5.47 -9.38
CA VAL A 209 17.92 -4.08 -9.53
C VAL A 209 18.32 -3.55 -8.15
N LYS A 210 19.57 -3.09 -8.03
CA LYS A 210 20.07 -2.50 -6.77
C LYS A 210 19.24 -1.27 -6.38
N GLY A 211 18.87 -1.15 -5.12
CA GLY A 211 18.05 -0.03 -4.60
C GLY A 211 16.54 -0.31 -4.61
N ILE A 212 16.13 -1.44 -5.25
CA ILE A 212 14.73 -1.90 -5.25
C ILE A 212 14.59 -3.09 -4.32
N ASP A 213 13.50 -3.12 -3.56
CA ASP A 213 13.16 -4.24 -2.67
C ASP A 213 11.70 -4.69 -2.86
N PHE A 214 11.45 -6.00 -2.62
CA PHE A 214 10.13 -6.61 -2.72
C PHE A 214 9.77 -7.27 -1.40
N CYS A 215 8.80 -6.69 -0.68
CA CYS A 215 8.29 -7.18 0.59
C CYS A 215 6.99 -7.95 0.35
N HIS A 216 6.99 -9.24 0.69
CA HIS A 216 5.82 -10.10 0.59
C HIS A 216 5.15 -10.25 1.95
N LEU A 217 4.00 -9.61 2.10
CA LEU A 217 3.13 -9.76 3.27
C LEU A 217 2.16 -10.91 3.02
N ASN A 218 1.81 -11.63 4.07
CA ASN A 218 0.97 -12.83 4.00
C ASN A 218 -0.23 -12.75 4.97
N GLU A 219 -0.99 -13.83 5.10
CA GLU A 219 -2.18 -13.89 5.96
C GLU A 219 -1.86 -13.66 7.45
N MET A 220 -0.64 -13.95 7.92
CA MET A 220 -0.22 -13.70 9.30
C MET A 220 -0.04 -12.20 9.58
N ASP A 221 0.19 -11.41 8.54
CA ASP A 221 0.31 -9.94 8.63
C ASP A 221 -1.05 -9.23 8.60
N VAL A 222 -2.14 -9.96 8.44
CA VAL A 222 -3.49 -9.37 8.37
C VAL A 222 -3.93 -8.88 9.75
N VAL A 223 -4.01 -7.56 9.90
CA VAL A 223 -4.49 -6.89 11.11
C VAL A 223 -5.94 -6.47 10.89
N ARG A 224 -6.88 -7.35 11.25
CA ARG A 224 -8.31 -7.11 11.10
C ARG A 224 -9.06 -7.38 12.39
N HIS A 225 -10.23 -6.73 12.53
CA HIS A 225 -11.15 -7.04 13.63
C HIS A 225 -11.54 -8.52 13.62
N GLU A 226 -11.62 -9.16 14.78
CA GLU A 226 -11.88 -10.60 14.91
C GLU A 226 -13.17 -11.02 14.19
N MET A 227 -14.22 -10.21 14.26
CA MET A 227 -15.47 -10.50 13.55
C MET A 227 -15.27 -10.56 12.03
N VAL A 228 -14.46 -9.68 11.45
CA VAL A 228 -14.18 -9.69 10.00
C VAL A 228 -13.43 -10.96 9.61
N ARG A 229 -12.47 -11.43 10.42
CA ARG A 229 -11.78 -12.70 10.20
C ARG A 229 -12.76 -13.89 10.23
N ARG A 230 -13.71 -13.90 11.16
CA ARG A 230 -14.76 -14.93 11.24
C ARG A 230 -15.67 -14.94 10.04
N ILE A 231 -16.07 -13.75 9.54
CA ILE A 231 -16.91 -13.62 8.34
C ILE A 231 -16.16 -14.20 7.13
N ILE A 232 -14.93 -13.80 6.89
CA ILE A 232 -14.13 -14.28 5.75
C ILE A 232 -14.01 -15.81 5.80
N ARG A 233 -13.63 -16.39 6.95
CA ARG A 233 -13.53 -17.85 7.11
C ARG A 233 -14.86 -18.58 6.84
N ALA A 234 -15.99 -18.00 7.23
CA ALA A 234 -17.29 -18.57 6.97
C ALA A 234 -17.60 -18.62 5.46
N TYR A 235 -17.34 -17.53 4.73
CA TYR A 235 -17.50 -17.50 3.28
C TYR A 235 -16.56 -18.47 2.56
N ASP A 236 -15.28 -18.50 2.90
CA ASP A 236 -14.30 -19.42 2.31
C ASP A 236 -14.72 -20.89 2.52
N THR A 237 -15.18 -21.21 3.71
CA THR A 237 -15.65 -22.56 4.03
C THR A 237 -16.87 -22.94 3.19
N TYR A 238 -17.79 -22.01 3.00
CA TYR A 238 -18.98 -22.22 2.18
C TYR A 238 -18.64 -22.45 0.71
N TYR A 239 -17.79 -21.61 0.11
CA TYR A 239 -17.42 -21.73 -1.29
C TYR A 239 -16.54 -22.96 -1.57
N ARG A 240 -15.65 -23.35 -0.65
CA ARG A 240 -14.88 -24.61 -0.76
C ARG A 240 -15.76 -25.84 -0.75
N ARG A 241 -16.88 -25.84 -0.02
CA ARG A 241 -17.85 -26.95 -0.02
C ARG A 241 -18.63 -26.99 -1.33
N LYS A 242 -19.05 -25.84 -1.85
CA LYS A 242 -19.83 -25.73 -3.09
C LYS A 242 -19.02 -26.01 -4.35
N GLY A 243 -17.71 -25.81 -4.35
CA GLY A 243 -16.80 -26.15 -5.45
C GLY A 243 -16.35 -27.62 -5.47
N LYS A 244 -16.84 -28.44 -4.53
CA LYS A 244 -16.63 -29.90 -4.47
C LYS A 244 -17.89 -30.70 -4.83
N GLU A 245 -19.02 -30.04 -5.07
CA GLU A 245 -20.23 -30.57 -5.69
C GLU A 245 -20.25 -30.25 -7.20
#